data_9001f93d21e38f45a02716173fc04ff5
#
_entry.id   9001f93d21e38f45a02716173fc04ff5
#
_cell.length_a   1.000
_cell.length_b   1.000
_cell.length_c   1.000
_cell.angle_alpha   90.00
_cell.angle_beta   90.00
_cell.angle_gamma   90.00
#
_symmetry.space_group_name_H-M   'P 1'
#
loop_
_entity.id
_entity.type
_entity.pdbx_description
1 polymer ?
#
loop_
_entity_poly.entity_id
_entity_poly.type
_entity_poly.pdbx_seq_one_letter_code
_entity_poly.pdbx_strand_id
1 'polypeptide(L)'
;MTEEYHIKQLQNLTDMEEELFRIEEYVGMALQYQRLNSNSNDYILKQISLDTVIREVIHKYARIMIRRKIRLHYEKKNVSVISDEKWLAFVLEQLLSNAVKYTPGGELTIEVQEEPQQIWLKIRDTGIGIRSEDIPRVFEKGYTGFNGHEDKRSTGIGLYLCRDALQKLGHTIRIQSEIGEGTVVTVGFYKDTIDVRD
;
A
#
# COMPACT_ATOMS: atom_id res chain seq x y z
N MET A 1 -5.37 -35.47 -22.67
CA MET A 1 -3.92 -35.42 -22.35
C MET A 1 -3.25 -34.09 -22.77
N THR A 2 -3.43 -33.59 -23.99
CA THR A 2 -2.81 -32.34 -24.47
C THR A 2 -3.37 -31.07 -23.84
N GLU A 3 -4.67 -30.99 -23.62
CA GLU A 3 -5.35 -29.81 -23.09
C GLU A 3 -5.07 -29.60 -21.58
N GLU A 4 -5.11 -30.67 -20.82
CA GLU A 4 -4.78 -30.70 -19.39
C GLU A 4 -3.30 -30.32 -19.12
N TYR A 5 -2.40 -30.74 -20.00
CA TYR A 5 -0.99 -30.38 -19.97
C TYR A 5 -0.79 -28.89 -20.25
N HIS A 6 -1.51 -28.30 -21.22
CA HIS A 6 -1.47 -26.89 -21.54
C HIS A 6 -2.01 -26.03 -20.40
N ILE A 7 -3.12 -26.43 -19.80
CA ILE A 7 -3.69 -25.72 -18.63
C ILE A 7 -2.69 -25.70 -17.47
N LYS A 8 -2.04 -26.84 -17.20
CA LYS A 8 -1.02 -26.93 -16.14
C LYS A 8 0.22 -26.08 -16.43
N GLN A 9 0.66 -26.00 -17.68
CA GLN A 9 1.77 -25.12 -18.08
C GLN A 9 1.40 -23.63 -17.91
N LEU A 10 0.20 -23.22 -18.31
CA LEU A 10 -0.28 -21.85 -18.12
C LEU A 10 -0.35 -21.50 -16.64
N GLN A 11 -0.79 -22.43 -15.80
CA GLN A 11 -0.88 -22.23 -14.35
C GLN A 11 0.52 -22.07 -13.74
N ASN A 12 1.48 -22.91 -14.12
CA ASN A 12 2.86 -22.78 -13.67
C ASN A 12 3.50 -21.44 -14.07
N LEU A 13 3.28 -20.98 -15.31
CA LEU A 13 3.78 -19.67 -15.76
C LEU A 13 3.18 -18.54 -14.93
N THR A 14 1.91 -18.64 -14.64
CA THR A 14 1.19 -17.68 -13.81
C THR A 14 1.73 -17.62 -12.39
N ASP A 15 2.00 -18.79 -11.78
CA ASP A 15 2.57 -18.87 -10.44
C ASP A 15 4.01 -18.30 -10.41
N MET A 16 4.79 -18.53 -11.48
CA MET A 16 6.12 -17.94 -11.62
C MET A 16 6.08 -16.42 -11.74
N GLU A 17 5.13 -15.86 -12.49
CA GLU A 17 4.94 -14.40 -12.57
C GLU A 17 4.61 -13.79 -11.19
N GLU A 18 3.76 -14.44 -10.38
CA GLU A 18 3.46 -13.98 -9.03
C GLU A 18 4.68 -14.03 -8.11
N GLU A 19 5.49 -15.09 -8.18
CA GLU A 19 6.70 -15.16 -7.36
C GLU A 19 7.76 -14.13 -7.79
N LEU A 20 7.91 -13.86 -9.08
CA LEU A 20 8.79 -12.81 -9.59
C LEU A 20 8.33 -11.43 -9.12
N PHE A 21 7.03 -11.14 -9.19
CA PHE A 21 6.45 -9.90 -8.69
C PHE A 21 6.73 -9.72 -7.18
N ARG A 22 6.60 -10.76 -6.38
CA ARG A 22 6.94 -10.73 -4.94
C ARG A 22 8.42 -10.49 -4.68
N ILE A 23 9.30 -11.10 -5.47
CA ILE A 23 10.75 -10.87 -5.36
C ILE A 23 11.04 -9.39 -5.63
N GLU A 24 10.42 -8.80 -6.64
CA GLU A 24 10.55 -7.37 -6.94
C GLU A 24 10.09 -6.49 -5.77
N GLU A 25 8.94 -6.82 -5.14
CA GLU A 25 8.44 -6.13 -3.94
C GLU A 25 9.44 -6.22 -2.78
N TYR A 26 10.02 -7.41 -2.52
CA TYR A 26 11.00 -7.60 -1.44
C TYR A 26 12.30 -6.85 -1.68
N VAL A 27 12.81 -6.86 -2.91
CA VAL A 27 14.01 -6.08 -3.28
C VAL A 27 13.73 -4.59 -3.13
N GLY A 28 12.59 -4.11 -3.61
CA GLY A 28 12.15 -2.72 -3.44
C GLY A 28 12.09 -2.32 -1.97
N MET A 29 11.49 -3.16 -1.12
CA MET A 29 11.38 -2.94 0.32
C MET A 29 12.76 -2.90 0.99
N ALA A 30 13.68 -3.80 0.64
CA ALA A 30 15.04 -3.82 1.19
C ALA A 30 15.82 -2.56 0.82
N LEU A 31 15.72 -2.09 -0.42
CA LEU A 31 16.34 -0.84 -0.88
C LEU A 31 15.76 0.38 -0.16
N GLN A 32 14.45 0.44 0.05
CA GLN A 32 13.84 1.53 0.80
C GLN A 32 14.23 1.50 2.28
N TYR A 33 14.28 0.31 2.89
CA TYR A 33 14.78 0.17 4.26
C TYR A 33 16.22 0.70 4.41
N GLN A 34 17.08 0.38 3.45
CA GLN A 34 18.46 0.88 3.45
C GLN A 34 18.50 2.42 3.31
N ARG A 35 17.69 2.99 2.42
CA ARG A 35 17.60 4.45 2.22
C ARG A 35 17.09 5.19 3.45
N LEU A 36 16.07 4.66 4.14
CA LEU A 36 15.56 5.27 5.37
C LEU A 36 16.57 5.30 6.52
N ASN A 37 17.51 4.34 6.55
CA ASN A 37 18.55 4.25 7.56
C ASN A 37 19.87 4.96 7.16
N SER A 38 19.99 5.39 5.91
CA SER A 38 21.15 6.19 5.48
C SER A 38 21.00 7.63 5.94
N ASN A 39 22.11 8.27 6.33
CA ASN A 39 22.13 9.68 6.77
C ASN A 39 21.88 10.69 5.62
N SER A 40 21.77 10.21 4.38
CA SER A 40 21.43 11.03 3.21
C SER A 40 19.92 11.06 3.00
N ASN A 41 19.22 11.83 3.84
CA ASN A 41 17.77 12.05 3.69
C ASN A 41 17.50 13.15 2.67
N ASP A 42 17.88 12.93 1.42
CA ASP A 42 17.54 13.84 0.32
C ASP A 42 16.10 13.57 -0.14
N TYR A 43 15.11 13.97 0.70
CA TYR A 43 13.71 14.01 0.28
C TYR A 43 13.52 15.17 -0.70
N ILE A 44 13.02 14.85 -1.89
CA ILE A 44 12.69 15.86 -2.91
C ILE A 44 11.19 16.18 -2.78
N LEU A 45 10.89 17.16 -1.93
CA LEU A 45 9.51 17.62 -1.76
C LEU A 45 9.07 18.43 -2.98
N LYS A 46 7.97 18.04 -3.58
CA LYS A 46 7.33 18.73 -4.70
C LYS A 46 5.82 18.57 -4.64
N GLN A 47 5.12 19.42 -5.38
CA GLN A 47 3.69 19.27 -5.57
C GLN A 47 3.42 18.04 -6.46
N ILE A 48 2.65 17.08 -5.96
CA ILE A 48 2.37 15.80 -6.60
C ILE A 48 0.86 15.63 -6.75
N SER A 49 0.41 15.25 -7.94
CA SER A 49 -0.97 14.83 -8.15
C SER A 49 -1.20 13.46 -7.53
N LEU A 50 -2.09 13.37 -6.54
CA LEU A 50 -2.46 12.09 -5.93
C LEU A 50 -3.07 11.13 -6.95
N ASP A 51 -3.90 11.63 -7.87
CA ASP A 51 -4.51 10.80 -8.92
C ASP A 51 -3.46 10.08 -9.76
N THR A 52 -2.39 10.78 -10.15
CA THR A 52 -1.32 10.19 -10.96
C THR A 52 -0.68 9.00 -10.25
N VAL A 53 -0.23 9.20 -9.01
CA VAL A 53 0.44 8.14 -8.23
C VAL A 53 -0.51 6.98 -7.93
N ILE A 54 -1.76 7.28 -7.55
CA ILE A 54 -2.77 6.23 -7.27
C ILE A 54 -3.00 5.37 -8.52
N ARG A 55 -3.15 5.97 -9.70
CA ARG A 55 -3.41 5.23 -10.93
C ARG A 55 -2.22 4.38 -11.37
N GLU A 56 -1.00 4.86 -11.21
CA GLU A 56 0.21 4.08 -11.49
C GLU A 56 0.25 2.83 -10.61
N VAL A 57 -0.01 2.98 -9.32
CA VAL A 57 -0.05 1.85 -8.38
C VAL A 57 -1.21 0.91 -8.70
N ILE A 58 -2.41 1.41 -8.98
CA ILE A 58 -3.54 0.57 -9.41
C ILE A 58 -3.17 -0.25 -10.64
N HIS A 59 -2.54 0.36 -11.64
CA HIS A 59 -2.15 -0.33 -12.87
C HIS A 59 -1.17 -1.48 -12.60
N LYS A 60 -0.21 -1.28 -11.70
CA LYS A 60 0.76 -2.31 -11.28
C LYS A 60 0.07 -3.54 -10.68
N TYR A 61 -0.99 -3.35 -9.89
CA TYR A 61 -1.71 -4.45 -9.22
C TYR A 61 -2.94 -4.97 -9.97
N ALA A 62 -3.31 -4.37 -11.11
CA ALA A 62 -4.55 -4.68 -11.83
C ALA A 62 -4.68 -6.17 -12.17
N ARG A 63 -3.62 -6.81 -12.69
CA ARG A 63 -3.63 -8.23 -13.05
C ARG A 63 -3.89 -9.13 -11.84
N ILE A 64 -3.28 -8.82 -10.69
CA ILE A 64 -3.44 -9.60 -9.45
C ILE A 64 -4.86 -9.42 -8.91
N MET A 65 -5.39 -8.20 -8.93
CA MET A 65 -6.78 -7.94 -8.50
C MET A 65 -7.79 -8.70 -9.35
N ILE A 66 -7.64 -8.71 -10.67
CA ILE A 66 -8.51 -9.47 -11.60
C ILE A 66 -8.46 -10.96 -11.25
N ARG A 67 -7.26 -11.52 -11.09
CA ARG A 67 -7.05 -12.93 -10.77
C ARG A 67 -7.69 -13.32 -9.43
N ARG A 68 -7.56 -12.47 -8.43
CA ARG A 68 -8.13 -12.67 -7.09
C ARG A 68 -9.61 -12.30 -7.00
N LYS A 69 -10.24 -11.89 -8.12
CA LYS A 69 -11.63 -11.45 -8.18
C LYS A 69 -11.94 -10.30 -7.21
N ILE A 70 -10.99 -9.36 -7.09
CA ILE A 70 -11.14 -8.15 -6.29
C ILE A 70 -11.72 -7.06 -7.21
N ARG A 71 -12.86 -6.49 -6.81
CA ARG A 71 -13.47 -5.36 -7.48
C ARG A 71 -12.89 -4.07 -6.92
N LEU A 72 -12.29 -3.25 -7.78
CA LEU A 72 -11.74 -1.95 -7.39
C LEU A 72 -12.77 -0.84 -7.61
N HIS A 73 -12.93 0.01 -6.59
CA HIS A 73 -13.68 1.26 -6.64
C HIS A 73 -12.72 2.43 -6.42
N TYR A 74 -12.53 3.24 -7.44
CA TYR A 74 -11.75 4.47 -7.39
C TYR A 74 -12.36 5.53 -8.28
N GLU A 75 -12.62 6.71 -7.70
CA GLU A 75 -13.06 7.88 -8.42
C GLU A 75 -11.95 8.93 -8.43
N LYS A 76 -11.60 9.40 -9.63
CA LYS A 76 -10.58 10.43 -9.82
C LYS A 76 -10.89 11.69 -9.04
N LYS A 77 -9.89 12.20 -8.31
CA LYS A 77 -9.91 13.50 -7.64
C LYS A 77 -8.70 14.32 -8.06
N ASN A 78 -8.92 15.56 -8.50
CA ASN A 78 -7.86 16.48 -8.90
C ASN A 78 -7.28 17.18 -7.66
N VAL A 79 -6.56 16.42 -6.84
CA VAL A 79 -5.97 16.90 -5.59
C VAL A 79 -4.47 16.68 -5.64
N SER A 80 -3.71 17.70 -5.20
CA SER A 80 -2.27 17.65 -5.10
C SER A 80 -1.81 17.78 -3.65
N VAL A 81 -0.70 17.12 -3.33
CA VAL A 81 -0.03 17.18 -2.02
C VAL A 81 1.43 17.55 -2.19
N ILE A 82 2.04 18.17 -1.17
CA ILE A 82 3.50 18.36 -1.13
C ILE A 82 4.10 17.12 -0.48
N SER A 83 4.91 16.38 -1.24
CA SER A 83 5.51 15.13 -0.77
C SER A 83 6.72 14.75 -1.66
N ASP A 84 7.39 13.65 -1.33
CA ASP A 84 8.34 12.98 -2.21
C ASP A 84 7.60 11.89 -3.02
N GLU A 85 7.66 11.99 -4.34
CA GLU A 85 6.90 11.11 -5.24
C GLU A 85 7.30 9.63 -5.11
N LYS A 86 8.60 9.36 -4.96
CA LYS A 86 9.10 7.98 -4.85
C LYS A 86 8.66 7.33 -3.54
N TRP A 87 8.71 8.09 -2.45
CA TRP A 87 8.27 7.62 -1.15
C TRP A 87 6.75 7.47 -1.08
N LEU A 88 6.02 8.40 -1.68
CA LEU A 88 4.56 8.30 -1.75
C LEU A 88 4.12 7.09 -2.57
N ALA A 89 4.73 6.87 -3.74
CA ALA A 89 4.49 5.68 -4.56
C ALA A 89 4.78 4.40 -3.78
N PHE A 90 5.92 4.32 -3.10
CA PHE A 90 6.28 3.16 -2.25
C PHE A 90 5.23 2.90 -1.17
N VAL A 91 4.78 3.94 -0.44
CA VAL A 91 3.75 3.80 0.59
C VAL A 91 2.47 3.25 -0.01
N LEU A 92 1.99 3.82 -1.11
CA LEU A 92 0.77 3.36 -1.78
C LEU A 92 0.89 1.93 -2.29
N GLU A 93 2.04 1.55 -2.84
CA GLU A 93 2.32 0.17 -3.25
C GLU A 93 2.22 -0.80 -2.06
N GLN A 94 2.83 -0.48 -0.92
CA GLN A 94 2.78 -1.32 0.28
C GLN A 94 1.35 -1.46 0.84
N LEU A 95 0.59 -0.36 0.86
CA LEU A 95 -0.79 -0.39 1.34
C LEU A 95 -1.69 -1.20 0.41
N LEU A 96 -1.54 -1.02 -0.91
CA LEU A 96 -2.31 -1.75 -1.91
C LEU A 96 -1.91 -3.24 -1.94
N SER A 97 -0.62 -3.55 -1.84
CA SER A 97 -0.11 -4.92 -1.71
C SER A 97 -0.77 -5.64 -0.53
N ASN A 98 -0.80 -5.01 0.65
CA ASN A 98 -1.46 -5.57 1.82
C ASN A 98 -2.96 -5.78 1.59
N ALA A 99 -3.67 -4.79 1.07
CA ALA A 99 -5.10 -4.90 0.78
C ALA A 99 -5.40 -6.05 -0.18
N VAL A 100 -4.65 -6.17 -1.28
CA VAL A 100 -4.78 -7.27 -2.26
C VAL A 100 -4.41 -8.62 -1.65
N LYS A 101 -3.36 -8.67 -0.83
CA LYS A 101 -2.87 -9.90 -0.19
C LYS A 101 -3.89 -10.50 0.76
N TYR A 102 -4.52 -9.66 1.58
CA TYR A 102 -5.43 -10.11 2.65
C TYR A 102 -6.91 -10.09 2.24
N THR A 103 -7.20 -9.81 0.97
CA THR A 103 -8.55 -9.91 0.40
C THR A 103 -8.62 -11.10 -0.57
N PRO A 104 -9.09 -12.27 -0.14
CA PRO A 104 -9.17 -13.47 -0.98
C PRO A 104 -10.27 -13.41 -2.06
N GLY A 105 -10.89 -12.28 -2.22
CA GLY A 105 -11.99 -11.93 -3.11
C GLY A 105 -12.86 -10.90 -2.42
N GLY A 106 -13.53 -10.01 -3.16
CA GLY A 106 -14.34 -8.95 -2.58
C GLY A 106 -14.06 -7.59 -3.19
N GLU A 107 -13.97 -6.55 -2.37
CA GLU A 107 -13.91 -5.18 -2.85
C GLU A 107 -12.72 -4.43 -2.23
N LEU A 108 -12.18 -3.52 -3.01
CA LEU A 108 -11.16 -2.57 -2.61
C LEU A 108 -11.60 -1.18 -3.05
N THR A 109 -11.65 -0.24 -2.10
CA THR A 109 -12.07 1.13 -2.36
C THR A 109 -10.95 2.09 -2.02
N ILE A 110 -10.63 2.98 -2.94
CA ILE A 110 -9.67 4.08 -2.74
C ILE A 110 -10.44 5.39 -2.81
N GLU A 111 -10.41 6.17 -1.72
CA GLU A 111 -11.11 7.45 -1.61
C GLU A 111 -10.12 8.56 -1.27
N VAL A 112 -10.27 9.70 -1.93
CA VAL A 112 -9.57 10.94 -1.59
C VAL A 112 -10.60 11.96 -1.12
N GLN A 113 -10.46 12.42 0.11
CA GLN A 113 -11.31 13.45 0.72
C GLN A 113 -10.48 14.69 0.97
N GLU A 114 -10.95 15.82 0.49
CA GLU A 114 -10.30 17.10 0.67
C GLU A 114 -11.05 17.93 1.73
N GLU A 115 -10.35 18.30 2.79
CA GLU A 115 -10.82 19.19 3.85
C GLU A 115 -10.04 20.52 3.82
N PRO A 116 -10.48 21.57 4.52
CA PRO A 116 -9.82 22.88 4.47
C PRO A 116 -8.32 22.85 4.80
N GLN A 117 -7.91 22.05 5.79
CA GLN A 117 -6.54 21.98 6.28
C GLN A 117 -5.82 20.67 5.97
N GLN A 118 -6.54 19.65 5.52
CA GLN A 118 -6.01 18.28 5.33
C GLN A 118 -6.60 17.62 4.10
N ILE A 119 -5.84 16.70 3.54
CA ILE A 119 -6.27 15.77 2.52
C ILE A 119 -6.15 14.37 3.11
N TRP A 120 -7.20 13.58 2.98
CA TRP A 120 -7.25 12.20 3.44
C TRP A 120 -7.31 11.25 2.27
N LEU A 121 -6.39 10.31 2.24
CA LEU A 121 -6.44 9.16 1.34
C LEU A 121 -6.80 7.94 2.16
N LYS A 122 -7.92 7.30 1.83
CA LYS A 122 -8.41 6.08 2.48
C LYS A 122 -8.32 4.92 1.51
N ILE A 123 -7.74 3.83 1.96
CA ILE A 123 -7.72 2.54 1.26
C ILE A 123 -8.49 1.56 2.15
N ARG A 124 -9.62 1.09 1.65
CA ARG A 124 -10.50 0.13 2.33
C ARG A 124 -10.51 -1.17 1.57
N ASP A 125 -10.35 -2.27 2.25
CA ASP A 125 -10.57 -3.62 1.74
C ASP A 125 -11.68 -4.34 2.53
N THR A 126 -12.29 -5.35 1.92
CA THR A 126 -13.24 -6.27 2.56
C THR A 126 -12.58 -7.61 2.85
N GLY A 127 -11.33 -7.58 3.25
CA GLY A 127 -10.53 -8.76 3.53
C GLY A 127 -10.79 -9.40 4.89
N ILE A 128 -9.85 -10.22 5.32
CA ILE A 128 -9.97 -10.99 6.58
C ILE A 128 -9.95 -10.14 7.85
N GLY A 129 -9.51 -8.88 7.75
CA GLY A 129 -9.34 -7.98 8.89
C GLY A 129 -8.15 -8.33 9.78
N ILE A 130 -7.98 -7.54 10.85
CA ILE A 130 -6.88 -7.63 11.82
C ILE A 130 -7.49 -7.75 13.21
N ARG A 131 -6.93 -8.61 14.06
CA ARG A 131 -7.34 -8.74 15.46
C ARG A 131 -7.11 -7.43 16.20
N SER A 132 -8.03 -7.06 17.08
CA SER A 132 -7.93 -5.83 17.88
C SER A 132 -6.66 -5.74 18.70
N GLU A 133 -6.15 -6.87 19.20
CA GLU A 133 -4.89 -7.00 19.94
C GLU A 133 -3.65 -6.73 19.09
N ASP A 134 -3.73 -6.95 17.76
CA ASP A 134 -2.64 -6.73 16.81
C ASP A 134 -2.58 -5.28 16.32
N ILE A 135 -3.72 -4.57 16.25
CA ILE A 135 -3.83 -3.21 15.69
C ILE A 135 -2.80 -2.24 16.28
N PRO A 136 -2.56 -2.16 17.59
CA PRO A 136 -1.56 -1.24 18.16
C PRO A 136 -0.13 -1.51 17.66
N ARG A 137 0.14 -2.73 17.23
CA ARG A 137 1.47 -3.25 16.91
C ARG A 137 1.77 -3.38 15.42
N VAL A 138 0.77 -3.21 14.52
CA VAL A 138 0.94 -3.43 13.08
C VAL A 138 2.03 -2.57 12.43
N PHE A 139 2.39 -1.46 13.09
CA PHE A 139 3.47 -0.58 12.66
C PHE A 139 4.81 -0.84 13.36
N GLU A 140 4.90 -1.83 14.24
CA GLU A 140 6.17 -2.23 14.85
C GLU A 140 7.05 -2.97 13.84
N LYS A 141 8.37 -2.72 13.91
CA LYS A 141 9.34 -3.35 13.01
C LYS A 141 9.38 -4.86 13.22
N GLY A 142 9.15 -5.63 12.14
CA GLY A 142 9.17 -7.09 12.15
C GLY A 142 7.92 -7.72 12.72
N TYR A 143 6.88 -6.95 13.05
CA TYR A 143 5.63 -7.50 13.54
C TYR A 143 4.76 -8.00 12.38
N THR A 144 4.36 -9.26 12.43
CA THR A 144 3.57 -9.91 11.36
C THR A 144 2.13 -10.22 11.77
N GLY A 145 1.78 -10.07 13.05
CA GLY A 145 0.47 -10.43 13.58
C GLY A 145 0.16 -11.93 13.46
N PHE A 146 -1.04 -12.33 13.88
CA PHE A 146 -1.48 -13.72 13.79
C PHE A 146 -1.55 -14.21 12.34
N ASN A 147 -2.14 -13.43 11.46
CA ASN A 147 -2.31 -13.78 10.04
C ASN A 147 -0.97 -13.85 9.29
N GLY A 148 0.03 -13.08 9.72
CA GLY A 148 1.37 -13.08 9.12
C GLY A 148 2.25 -14.24 9.59
N HIS A 149 1.96 -14.82 10.75
CA HIS A 149 2.63 -16.04 11.22
C HIS A 149 2.22 -17.28 10.43
N GLU A 150 0.95 -17.37 10.02
CA GLU A 150 0.48 -18.44 9.12
C GLU A 150 1.02 -18.27 7.70
N ASP A 151 1.15 -17.03 7.21
CA ASP A 151 1.82 -16.72 5.96
C ASP A 151 3.31 -16.45 6.22
N LYS A 152 4.14 -17.50 6.09
CA LYS A 152 5.63 -17.44 6.17
C LYS A 152 6.28 -16.39 5.26
N ARG A 153 5.48 -15.69 4.44
CA ARG A 153 5.87 -14.70 3.44
C ARG A 153 5.76 -13.26 3.92
N SER A 154 5.33 -13.01 5.16
CA SER A 154 5.21 -11.67 5.72
C SER A 154 6.50 -11.27 6.44
N THR A 155 7.12 -10.16 6.03
CA THR A 155 8.37 -9.66 6.64
C THR A 155 8.15 -8.80 7.88
N GLY A 156 6.92 -8.28 8.07
CA GLY A 156 6.59 -7.32 9.12
C GLY A 156 7.30 -5.97 9.00
N ILE A 157 7.88 -5.67 7.82
CA ILE A 157 8.66 -4.44 7.60
C ILE A 157 7.85 -3.40 6.82
N GLY A 158 6.91 -3.82 5.95
CA GLY A 158 6.21 -2.93 5.03
C GLY A 158 5.47 -1.78 5.72
N LEU A 159 4.55 -2.07 6.66
CA LEU A 159 3.81 -1.03 7.38
C LEU A 159 4.70 -0.18 8.28
N TYR A 160 5.74 -0.77 8.89
CA TYR A 160 6.75 -0.01 9.63
C TYR A 160 7.42 1.04 8.73
N LEU A 161 7.87 0.67 7.53
CA LEU A 161 8.48 1.59 6.57
C LEU A 161 7.49 2.67 6.09
N CYS A 162 6.22 2.30 5.88
CA CYS A 162 5.18 3.27 5.53
C CYS A 162 5.04 4.35 6.60
N ARG A 163 4.95 3.96 7.87
CA ARG A 163 4.84 4.92 8.97
C ARG A 163 6.08 5.79 9.08
N ASP A 164 7.27 5.20 9.04
CA ASP A 164 8.53 5.94 9.17
C ASP A 164 8.72 6.95 8.02
N ALA A 165 8.46 6.54 6.77
CA ALA A 165 8.52 7.42 5.61
C ALA A 165 7.51 8.57 5.70
N LEU A 166 6.24 8.27 6.01
CA LEU A 166 5.20 9.28 6.13
C LEU A 166 5.49 10.28 7.25
N GLN A 167 5.98 9.83 8.41
CA GLN A 167 6.36 10.72 9.51
C GLN A 167 7.51 11.66 9.11
N LYS A 168 8.52 11.18 8.40
CA LYS A 168 9.63 11.99 7.90
C LYS A 168 9.19 13.02 6.85
N LEU A 169 8.11 12.71 6.12
CA LEU A 169 7.49 13.63 5.15
C LEU A 169 6.44 14.58 5.78
N GLY A 170 6.24 14.52 7.10
CA GLY A 170 5.23 15.34 7.79
C GLY A 170 3.79 14.86 7.61
N HIS A 171 3.59 13.61 7.19
CA HIS A 171 2.29 13.00 6.97
C HIS A 171 1.90 12.04 8.10
N THR A 172 0.64 11.65 8.15
CA THR A 172 0.12 10.73 9.16
C THR A 172 -0.42 9.45 8.52
N ILE A 173 -0.41 8.34 9.28
CA ILE A 173 -1.05 7.09 8.90
C ILE A 173 -1.84 6.53 10.08
N ARG A 174 -3.03 6.01 9.81
CA ARG A 174 -3.90 5.33 10.78
C ARG A 174 -4.47 4.07 10.15
N ILE A 175 -4.78 3.09 11.01
CA ILE A 175 -5.41 1.85 10.61
C ILE A 175 -6.61 1.56 11.50
N GLN A 176 -7.70 1.09 10.89
CA GLN A 176 -8.90 0.59 11.55
C GLN A 176 -9.25 -0.73 10.89
N SER A 177 -9.56 -1.74 11.68
CA SER A 177 -9.85 -3.06 11.14
C SER A 177 -10.70 -3.86 12.12
N GLU A 178 -11.51 -4.75 11.57
CA GLU A 178 -12.31 -5.72 12.30
C GLU A 178 -12.26 -7.06 11.57
N ILE A 179 -12.14 -8.16 12.32
CA ILE A 179 -12.06 -9.50 11.74
C ILE A 179 -13.34 -9.80 10.97
N GLY A 180 -13.18 -10.21 9.71
CA GLY A 180 -14.28 -10.55 8.81
C GLY A 180 -14.91 -9.33 8.09
N GLU A 181 -14.63 -8.10 8.54
CA GLU A 181 -15.17 -6.88 7.93
C GLU A 181 -14.14 -6.18 7.01
N GLY A 182 -12.84 -6.47 7.20
CA GLY A 182 -11.75 -5.90 6.43
C GLY A 182 -10.96 -4.82 7.15
N THR A 183 -10.22 -4.03 6.38
CA THR A 183 -9.29 -3.02 6.90
C THR A 183 -9.46 -1.69 6.20
N VAL A 184 -9.33 -0.60 6.95
CA VAL A 184 -9.26 0.77 6.43
C VAL A 184 -7.93 1.38 6.86
N VAL A 185 -7.08 1.71 5.89
CA VAL A 185 -5.86 2.49 6.12
C VAL A 185 -6.11 3.92 5.66
N THR A 186 -5.81 4.89 6.51
CA THR A 186 -5.99 6.32 6.22
C THR A 186 -4.64 7.02 6.29
N VAL A 187 -4.26 7.69 5.20
CA VAL A 187 -3.08 8.58 5.13
C VAL A 187 -3.57 10.03 5.12
N GLY A 188 -3.01 10.85 6.01
CA GLY A 188 -3.33 12.27 6.12
C GLY A 188 -2.18 13.14 5.66
N PHE A 189 -2.48 14.08 4.76
CA PHE A 189 -1.56 15.09 4.25
C PHE A 189 -2.02 16.46 4.76
N TYR A 190 -1.12 17.21 5.37
CA TYR A 190 -1.40 18.60 5.73
C TYR A 190 -1.29 19.48 4.49
N LYS A 191 -2.25 20.37 4.31
CA LYS A 191 -2.14 21.45 3.34
C LYS A 191 -1.24 22.51 3.97
N ASP A 192 0.01 22.61 3.52
CA ASP A 192 0.82 23.75 3.87
C ASP A 192 0.15 25.00 3.33
N THR A 193 -0.31 25.84 4.23
CA THR A 193 -0.45 27.26 3.94
C THR A 193 0.98 27.78 3.82
N ILE A 194 1.58 27.67 2.63
CA ILE A 194 2.76 28.45 2.31
C ILE A 194 2.25 29.90 2.31
N ASP A 195 2.40 30.59 3.43
CA ASP A 195 2.38 32.05 3.46
C ASP A 195 3.53 32.49 2.53
N VAL A 196 3.19 32.72 1.28
CA VAL A 196 4.06 33.46 0.35
C VAL A 196 4.12 34.87 0.94
N ARG A 197 5.02 35.08 1.87
CA ARG A 197 5.43 36.43 2.25
C ARG A 197 6.26 36.94 1.09
N ASP A 198 5.64 37.87 0.35
CA ASP A 198 6.29 38.73 -0.62
C ASP A 198 7.55 39.43 -0.04
#